data_97fb53bbdaa98e03d172ee95104d8e15
#
_entry.id   97fb53bbdaa98e03d172ee95104d8e15
#
_cell.length_a   1.000
_cell.length_b   1.000
_cell.length_c   1.000
_cell.angle_alpha   90.00
_cell.angle_beta   90.00
_cell.angle_gamma   90.00
#
_symmetry.space_group_name_H-M   'P 1'
#
loop_
_entity.id
_entity.type
_entity.pdbx_description
1 polymer ?
#
loop_
_entity_poly.entity_id
_entity_poly.type
_entity_poly.pdbx_seq_one_letter_code
_entity_poly.pdbx_strand_id
1 'polypeptide(L)' 'GTGAQPSLWPHLGDIAAPALLVAGALDEKFAAINQDMAAALPDAALRLIPDAGHTVHLEQPTLYLDCVDDFLMRLHEKER' A
#
# COMPACT_ATOMS: atom_id res chain seq x y z
N GLY A 1 -2.43 8.31 18.61
CA GLY A 1 -2.62 9.70 18.35
C GLY A 1 -3.43 10.40 19.39
N THR A 2 -3.30 11.64 19.36
CA THR A 2 -4.06 12.49 20.21
C THR A 2 -5.43 12.65 19.59
N GLY A 3 -6.49 12.42 19.99
CA GLY A 3 -7.78 12.59 19.35
C GLY A 3 -7.98 13.94 18.63
N ALA A 4 -6.94 14.76 18.54
CA ALA A 4 -7.02 16.06 17.89
C ALA A 4 -6.88 15.98 16.35
N GLN A 5 -6.31 14.89 15.82
CA GLN A 5 -6.15 14.75 14.38
C GLN A 5 -7.40 14.10 13.75
N PRO A 6 -7.95 14.69 12.69
CA PRO A 6 -9.08 14.07 12.02
C PRO A 6 -8.68 12.77 11.36
N SER A 7 -9.60 11.83 11.32
CA SER A 7 -9.39 10.58 10.59
C SER A 7 -9.41 10.84 9.08
N LEU A 8 -8.51 10.20 8.36
CA LEU A 8 -8.47 10.25 6.89
C LEU A 8 -9.37 9.20 6.25
N TRP A 9 -9.80 8.21 7.00
CA TRP A 9 -10.59 7.09 6.48
C TRP A 9 -11.82 7.51 5.66
N PRO A 10 -12.64 8.48 6.13
CA PRO A 10 -13.81 8.89 5.35
C PRO A 10 -13.47 9.55 4.01
N HIS A 11 -12.23 9.99 3.84
CA HIS A 11 -11.79 10.73 2.66
C HIS A 11 -11.02 9.87 1.65
N LEU A 12 -10.73 8.61 1.98
CA LEU A 12 -9.97 7.73 1.08
C LEU A 12 -10.70 7.53 -0.25
N GLY A 13 -12.02 7.50 -0.24
CA GLY A 13 -12.81 7.37 -1.46
C GLY A 13 -12.66 8.53 -2.43
N ASP A 14 -12.19 9.67 -1.95
CA ASP A 14 -12.00 10.88 -2.78
C ASP A 14 -10.61 10.92 -3.44
N ILE A 15 -9.73 9.98 -3.11
CA ILE A 15 -8.39 9.94 -3.69
C ILE A 15 -8.44 9.24 -5.03
N ALA A 16 -8.37 10.02 -6.12
CA ALA A 16 -8.43 9.46 -7.47
C ALA A 16 -7.07 8.96 -7.97
N ALA A 17 -5.98 9.39 -7.35
CA ALA A 17 -4.65 8.98 -7.77
C ALA A 17 -4.42 7.49 -7.54
N PRO A 18 -3.70 6.81 -8.46
CA PRO A 18 -3.29 5.42 -8.23
C PRO A 18 -2.43 5.30 -6.98
N ALA A 19 -2.65 4.26 -6.20
CA ALA A 19 -1.94 4.04 -4.95
C ALA A 19 -1.37 2.62 -4.89
N LEU A 20 -0.15 2.51 -4.38
CA LEU A 20 0.47 1.22 -4.09
C LEU A 20 0.62 1.10 -2.57
N LEU A 21 0.05 0.04 -2.02
CA LEU A 21 0.17 -0.28 -0.60
C LEU A 21 1.03 -1.52 -0.46
N VAL A 22 2.08 -1.43 0.35
CA VAL A 22 3.00 -2.55 0.57
C VAL A 22 3.10 -2.83 2.06
N ALA A 23 2.89 -4.06 2.45
CA ALA A 23 3.02 -4.49 3.84
C ALA A 23 3.70 -5.85 3.92
N GLY A 24 4.41 -6.11 5.01
CA GLY A 24 5.01 -7.40 5.26
C GLY A 24 3.96 -8.40 5.76
N ALA A 25 3.98 -9.60 5.20
CA ALA A 25 3.00 -10.62 5.57
C ALA A 25 3.14 -11.06 7.04
N LEU A 26 4.30 -10.90 7.63
CA LEU A 26 4.54 -11.23 9.04
C LEU A 26 3.95 -10.19 10.00
N ASP A 27 3.65 -9.00 9.51
CA ASP A 27 3.04 -7.93 10.31
C ASP A 27 1.53 -7.96 10.10
N GLU A 28 0.86 -8.85 10.81
CA GLU A 28 -0.57 -9.08 10.62
C GLU A 28 -1.41 -7.82 10.83
N LYS A 29 -1.03 -6.98 11.78
CA LYS A 29 -1.77 -5.76 12.09
C LYS A 29 -1.72 -4.78 10.92
N PHE A 30 -0.51 -4.49 10.39
CA PHE A 30 -0.37 -3.59 9.27
C PHE A 30 -0.89 -4.18 7.97
N ALA A 31 -0.78 -5.50 7.79
CA ALA A 31 -1.38 -6.17 6.63
C ALA A 31 -2.90 -5.95 6.62
N ALA A 32 -3.55 -6.12 7.77
CA ALA A 32 -4.99 -5.92 7.87
C ALA A 32 -5.39 -4.46 7.61
N ILE A 33 -4.64 -3.50 8.18
CA ILE A 33 -4.88 -2.08 7.97
C ILE A 33 -4.76 -1.73 6.48
N ASN A 34 -3.73 -2.23 5.81
CA ASN A 34 -3.52 -1.97 4.39
C ASN A 34 -4.59 -2.60 3.51
N GLN A 35 -5.10 -3.78 3.89
CA GLN A 35 -6.22 -4.40 3.19
C GLN A 35 -7.47 -3.52 3.28
N ASP A 36 -7.75 -2.97 4.46
CA ASP A 36 -8.89 -2.07 4.64
C ASP A 36 -8.71 -0.79 3.84
N MET A 37 -7.50 -0.23 3.81
CA MET A 37 -7.20 0.95 3.01
C MET A 37 -7.37 0.68 1.53
N ALA A 38 -6.89 -0.46 1.04
CA ALA A 38 -7.02 -0.83 -0.37
C ALA A 38 -8.49 -0.91 -0.77
N ALA A 39 -9.34 -1.42 0.11
CA ALA A 39 -10.77 -1.52 -0.15
C ALA A 39 -11.45 -0.14 -0.18
N ALA A 40 -10.90 0.83 0.54
CA ALA A 40 -11.47 2.18 0.61
C ALA A 40 -10.98 3.11 -0.49
N LEU A 41 -9.83 2.81 -1.10
CA LEU A 41 -9.25 3.63 -2.17
C LEU A 41 -9.84 3.22 -3.53
N PRO A 42 -10.20 4.19 -4.40
CA PRO A 42 -10.74 3.87 -5.71
C PRO A 42 -9.80 3.11 -6.64
N ASP A 43 -8.50 3.38 -6.56
CA ASP A 43 -7.50 2.78 -7.44
C ASP A 43 -6.28 2.40 -6.64
N ALA A 44 -6.30 1.23 -6.02
CA ALA A 44 -5.20 0.77 -5.18
C ALA A 44 -4.76 -0.63 -5.55
N ALA A 45 -3.44 -0.84 -5.52
CA ALA A 45 -2.84 -2.16 -5.59
C ALA A 45 -2.24 -2.47 -4.21
N LEU A 46 -2.49 -3.65 -3.72
CA LEU A 46 -1.94 -4.11 -2.44
C LEU A 46 -0.98 -5.26 -2.69
N ARG A 47 0.21 -5.18 -2.08
CA ARG A 47 1.20 -6.25 -2.11
C ARG A 47 1.59 -6.63 -0.69
N LEU A 48 1.38 -7.89 -0.35
CA LEU A 48 1.83 -8.45 0.91
C LEU A 48 3.11 -9.22 0.64
N ILE A 49 4.21 -8.79 1.25
CA ILE A 49 5.53 -9.35 0.98
C ILE A 49 5.81 -10.49 1.96
N PRO A 50 6.08 -11.70 1.47
CA PRO A 50 6.36 -12.84 2.34
C PRO A 50 7.67 -12.65 3.10
N ASP A 51 7.76 -13.24 4.28
CA ASP A 51 8.94 -13.22 5.14
C ASP A 51 9.42 -11.82 5.50
N ALA A 52 8.52 -10.83 5.48
CA ALA A 52 8.81 -9.47 5.86
C ALA A 52 7.86 -9.00 6.95
N GLY A 53 8.40 -8.23 7.88
CA GLY A 53 7.63 -7.60 8.94
C GLY A 53 7.38 -6.13 8.63
N HIS A 54 7.55 -5.27 9.64
CA HIS A 54 7.21 -3.86 9.54
C HIS A 54 8.08 -3.07 8.55
N THR A 55 9.37 -3.40 8.46
CA THR A 55 10.31 -2.66 7.59
C THR A 55 10.59 -3.45 6.30
N VAL A 56 9.58 -3.54 5.45
CA VAL A 56 9.62 -4.35 4.21
C VAL A 56 10.83 -4.02 3.34
N HIS A 57 11.11 -2.73 3.16
CA HIS A 57 12.19 -2.27 2.27
C HIS A 57 13.57 -2.67 2.77
N LEU A 58 13.74 -2.92 4.07
CA LEU A 58 14.98 -3.39 4.64
C LEU A 58 15.05 -4.92 4.70
N GLU A 59 13.92 -5.58 4.92
CA GLU A 59 13.86 -7.02 5.09
C GLU A 59 13.79 -7.77 3.77
N GLN A 60 13.11 -7.21 2.78
CA GLN A 60 12.96 -7.81 1.45
C GLN A 60 13.14 -6.74 0.37
N PRO A 61 14.34 -6.17 0.23
CA PRO A 61 14.54 -5.04 -0.68
C PRO A 61 14.27 -5.37 -2.14
N THR A 62 14.62 -6.57 -2.60
CA THR A 62 14.39 -6.94 -3.99
C THR A 62 12.90 -7.06 -4.29
N LEU A 63 12.15 -7.74 -3.44
CA LEU A 63 10.71 -7.88 -3.63
C LEU A 63 10.00 -6.52 -3.54
N TYR A 64 10.46 -5.66 -2.63
CA TYR A 64 9.91 -4.32 -2.49
C TYR A 64 10.11 -3.51 -3.78
N LEU A 65 11.33 -3.51 -4.32
CA LEU A 65 11.63 -2.78 -5.56
C LEU A 65 10.87 -3.35 -6.75
N ASP A 66 10.71 -4.66 -6.82
CA ASP A 66 9.93 -5.29 -7.88
C ASP A 66 8.48 -4.82 -7.86
N CYS A 67 7.89 -4.69 -6.68
CA CYS A 67 6.53 -4.18 -6.55
C CYS A 67 6.42 -2.74 -7.04
N VAL A 68 7.38 -1.89 -6.67
CA VAL A 68 7.39 -0.49 -7.10
C VAL A 68 7.55 -0.39 -8.60
N ASP A 69 8.50 -1.14 -9.18
CA ASP A 69 8.73 -1.14 -10.62
C ASP A 69 7.50 -1.60 -11.39
N ASP A 70 6.88 -2.68 -10.95
CA ASP A 70 5.67 -3.20 -11.58
C ASP A 70 4.55 -2.17 -11.55
N PHE A 71 4.38 -1.51 -10.42
CA PHE A 71 3.37 -0.47 -10.25
C PHE A 71 3.61 0.70 -11.21
N LEU A 72 4.86 1.18 -11.28
CA LEU A 72 5.21 2.29 -12.16
C LEU A 72 5.03 1.93 -13.64
N MET A 73 5.36 0.71 -14.02
CA MET A 73 5.15 0.25 -15.39
C MET A 73 3.67 0.23 -15.76
N ARG A 74 2.81 -0.20 -14.84
CA ARG A 74 1.36 -0.22 -15.08
C ARG A 74 0.81 1.19 -15.22
N LEU A 75 1.31 2.14 -14.44
CA LEU A 75 0.92 3.54 -14.58
C LEU A 75 1.31 4.08 -15.95
N HIS A 76 2.50 3.77 -16.41
CA HIS A 76 2.98 4.20 -17.72
C HIS A 76 2.12 3.63 -18.86
N GLU A 77 1.73 2.39 -18.75
CA GLU A 77 0.84 1.76 -19.74
C GLU A 77 -0.52 2.44 -19.81
N LYS A 78 -1.07 2.84 -18.66
CA LYS A 78 -2.37 3.52 -18.61
C LYS A 78 -2.35 4.92 -19.24
N GLU A 79 -1.19 5.55 -19.29
CA GLU A 79 -1.03 6.90 -19.83
C GLU A 79 -0.93 6.94 -21.35
N ARG A 80 -0.87 5.81 -22.01
CA ARG A 80 -0.77 5.73 -23.47
C ARG A 80 -2.11 6.05 -24.16
#